data_30c1cb8a7fa18986e4a7074af6ecf2b2
#
_entry.id   30c1cb8a7fa18986e4a7074af6ecf2b2
#
_cell.length_a   1.000
_cell.length_b   1.000
_cell.length_c   1.000
_cell.angle_alpha   90.00
_cell.angle_beta   90.00
_cell.angle_gamma   90.00
#
_symmetry.space_group_name_H-M   'P 1'
#
loop_
_entity.id
_entity.type
_entity.pdbx_description
1 polymer ?
#
loop_
_entity_poly.entity_id
_entity_poly.type
_entity_poly.pdbx_seq_one_letter_code
_entity_poly.pdbx_strand_id
1 'polypeptide(L)'
;MTQFFEGNGAVATVGEQAVSDLIFGVDSASPANVMLQNNLSMLEWVTRNKVYPVFWGRNLNGDGCLTAQEITYLYLAGCKIAAIYVPDGERNTEEKGAQDAAAALKLAEDLCIPRDAAIFTETNDTETTAYLKGYAQG
;
A
#
# COMPACT_ATOMS: atom_id res chain seq x y z
N MET A 1 1.36 -1.06 -10.69
CA MET A 1 0.02 -0.68 -11.24
C MET A 1 -0.36 0.67 -10.68
N THR A 2 -0.78 1.59 -11.51
CA THR A 2 -1.29 2.90 -11.07
C THR A 2 -2.81 2.80 -10.93
N GLN A 3 -3.34 2.99 -9.72
CA GLN A 3 -4.77 3.02 -9.47
C GLN A 3 -5.26 4.46 -9.36
N PHE A 4 -6.42 4.74 -9.94
CA PHE A 4 -7.09 6.03 -9.88
C PHE A 4 -8.27 5.92 -8.92
N PHE A 5 -8.35 6.83 -7.95
CA PHE A 5 -9.47 6.93 -7.03
C PHE A 5 -10.20 8.24 -7.25
N GLU A 6 -11.52 8.19 -7.40
CA GLU A 6 -12.36 9.39 -7.41
C GLU A 6 -12.52 9.90 -5.98
N GLY A 7 -12.11 11.13 -5.73
CA GLY A 7 -12.38 11.81 -4.47
C GLY A 7 -13.81 12.36 -4.45
N ASN A 8 -14.62 11.88 -3.50
CA ASN A 8 -15.94 12.43 -3.13
C ASN A 8 -16.94 12.70 -4.27
N GLY A 9 -17.37 11.66 -4.96
CA GLY A 9 -18.66 11.66 -5.66
C GLY A 9 -18.80 12.58 -6.89
N ALA A 10 -17.70 13.12 -7.40
CA ALA A 10 -17.72 13.85 -8.66
C ALA A 10 -17.66 12.85 -9.82
N VAL A 11 -18.67 12.87 -10.66
CA VAL A 11 -18.67 12.14 -11.94
C VAL A 11 -17.55 12.72 -12.81
N ALA A 12 -16.57 11.89 -13.18
CA ALA A 12 -15.50 12.30 -14.06
C ALA A 12 -16.07 12.70 -15.44
N THR A 13 -16.14 13.99 -15.69
CA THR A 13 -16.36 14.51 -17.02
C THR A 13 -15.01 14.67 -17.72
N VAL A 14 -14.89 14.13 -18.92
CA VAL A 14 -13.66 14.18 -19.72
C VAL A 14 -13.33 15.64 -20.05
N GLY A 15 -12.46 16.27 -19.26
CA GLY A 15 -12.01 17.64 -19.44
C GLY A 15 -10.88 17.99 -18.48
N GLU A 16 -10.12 19.05 -18.73
CA GLU A 16 -8.95 19.46 -17.92
C GLU A 16 -9.24 19.61 -16.41
N GLN A 17 -10.47 19.93 -16.01
CA GLN A 17 -10.89 20.01 -14.62
C GLN A 17 -11.02 18.64 -13.91
N ALA A 18 -11.33 17.57 -14.65
CA ALA A 18 -11.46 16.22 -14.08
C ALA A 18 -10.12 15.65 -13.59
N VAL A 19 -8.99 16.07 -14.15
CA VAL A 19 -7.66 15.58 -13.78
C VAL A 19 -7.21 16.13 -12.42
N SER A 20 -7.71 17.31 -12.00
CA SER A 20 -7.36 17.91 -10.70
C SER A 20 -7.99 17.19 -9.50
N ASP A 21 -9.07 16.42 -9.72
CA ASP A 21 -9.79 15.71 -8.67
C ASP A 21 -9.36 14.24 -8.53
N LEU A 22 -8.46 13.78 -9.39
CA LEU A 22 -7.92 12.42 -9.34
C LEU A 22 -6.76 12.31 -8.34
N ILE A 23 -6.85 11.33 -7.48
CA ILE A 23 -5.77 10.96 -6.55
C ILE A 23 -5.00 9.79 -7.16
N PHE A 24 -3.70 9.99 -7.38
CA PHE A 24 -2.82 8.96 -7.88
C PHE A 24 -2.14 8.23 -6.72
N GLY A 25 -2.09 6.91 -6.79
CA GLY A 25 -1.29 6.06 -5.94
C GLY A 25 -0.48 5.09 -6.77
N VAL A 26 0.58 4.59 -6.19
CA VAL A 26 1.41 3.51 -6.74
C VAL A 26 1.36 2.34 -5.79
N ASP A 27 1.18 1.14 -6.32
CA ASP A 27 1.39 -0.11 -5.61
C ASP A 27 2.61 -0.81 -6.23
N SER A 28 3.58 -1.16 -5.39
CA SER A 28 4.83 -1.74 -5.85
C SER A 28 5.38 -2.78 -4.88
N ALA A 29 5.77 -3.94 -5.43
CA ALA A 29 6.54 -4.93 -4.69
C ALA A 29 7.99 -4.46 -4.43
N SER A 30 8.51 -3.55 -5.25
CA SER A 30 9.86 -3.01 -5.09
C SER A 30 9.87 -1.72 -4.28
N PRO A 31 10.95 -1.44 -3.51
CA PRO A 31 11.07 -0.21 -2.73
C PRO A 31 11.02 1.05 -3.58
N ALA A 32 10.35 2.09 -3.07
CA ALA A 32 10.27 3.40 -3.76
C ALA A 32 11.63 4.08 -3.95
N ASN A 33 12.58 3.78 -3.07
CA ASN A 33 13.95 4.28 -3.09
C ASN A 33 14.93 3.36 -3.81
N VAL A 34 14.47 2.27 -4.45
CA VAL A 34 15.35 1.42 -5.26
C VAL A 34 15.91 2.21 -6.45
N MET A 35 17.21 2.10 -6.66
CA MET A 35 17.88 2.77 -7.78
C MET A 35 17.66 2.01 -9.06
N LEU A 36 17.17 2.70 -10.08
CA LEU A 36 17.00 2.18 -11.42
C LEU A 36 18.27 2.39 -12.26
N GLN A 37 18.32 1.76 -13.43
CA GLN A 37 19.50 1.80 -14.32
C GLN A 37 19.92 3.21 -14.77
N ASN A 38 19.02 4.20 -14.68
CA ASN A 38 19.27 5.59 -15.05
C ASN A 38 19.71 6.46 -13.86
N ASN A 39 20.12 5.88 -12.75
CA ASN A 39 20.50 6.56 -11.52
C ASN A 39 19.39 7.39 -10.87
N LEU A 40 18.15 7.07 -11.16
CA LEU A 40 16.98 7.60 -10.47
C LEU A 40 16.41 6.55 -9.53
N SER A 41 15.90 6.96 -8.40
CA SER A 41 15.04 6.09 -7.61
C SER A 41 13.73 5.83 -8.35
N MET A 42 12.99 4.79 -7.96
CA MET A 42 11.69 4.51 -8.57
C MET A 42 10.73 5.69 -8.38
N LEU A 43 10.70 6.33 -7.21
CA LEU A 43 9.88 7.51 -6.96
C LEU A 43 10.30 8.70 -7.84
N GLU A 44 11.61 8.96 -7.98
CA GLU A 44 12.10 10.02 -8.86
C GLU A 44 11.75 9.77 -10.33
N TRP A 45 11.83 8.53 -10.77
CA TRP A 45 11.44 8.15 -12.12
C TRP A 45 9.95 8.39 -12.38
N VAL A 46 9.09 7.99 -11.43
CA VAL A 46 7.64 8.20 -11.51
C VAL A 46 7.32 9.70 -11.57
N THR A 47 7.94 10.51 -10.69
CA THR A 47 7.73 11.96 -10.64
C THR A 47 8.24 12.67 -11.90
N ARG A 48 9.36 12.25 -12.46
CA ARG A 48 9.86 12.78 -13.75
C ARG A 48 8.89 12.51 -14.91
N ASN A 49 8.15 11.41 -14.84
CA ASN A 49 7.09 11.10 -15.79
C ASN A 49 5.76 11.82 -15.46
N LYS A 50 5.81 12.84 -14.60
CA LYS A 50 4.67 13.69 -14.20
C LYS A 50 3.54 12.92 -13.49
N VAL A 51 3.88 11.80 -12.87
CA VAL A 51 2.99 11.10 -11.94
C VAL A 51 3.41 11.48 -10.52
N TYR A 52 2.50 12.11 -9.78
CA TYR A 52 2.76 12.59 -8.42
C TYR A 52 1.90 11.77 -7.45
N PRO A 53 2.42 10.63 -6.95
CA PRO A 53 1.64 9.74 -6.11
C PRO A 53 1.37 10.39 -4.75
N VAL A 54 0.11 10.37 -4.32
CA VAL A 54 -0.31 10.80 -2.98
C VAL A 54 -0.03 9.69 -1.97
N PHE A 55 -0.10 8.43 -2.40
CA PHE A 55 0.23 7.26 -1.58
C PHE A 55 1.05 6.24 -2.36
N TRP A 56 1.78 5.43 -1.60
CA TRP A 56 2.57 4.31 -2.11
C TRP A 56 2.23 3.05 -1.33
N GLY A 57 1.69 2.04 -2.03
CA GLY A 57 1.39 0.73 -1.46
C GLY A 57 2.65 -0.11 -1.35
N ARG A 58 2.91 -0.64 -0.16
CA ARG A 58 4.09 -1.45 0.12
C ARG A 58 3.78 -2.63 1.02
N ASN A 59 4.37 -3.77 0.71
CA ASN A 59 4.26 -4.97 1.52
C ASN A 59 5.00 -4.82 2.85
N LEU A 60 4.36 -5.23 3.94
CA LEU A 60 4.96 -5.27 5.28
C LEU A 60 5.90 -6.47 5.46
N ASN A 61 5.69 -7.53 4.69
CA ASN A 61 6.42 -8.79 4.78
C ASN A 61 6.82 -9.30 3.40
N GLY A 62 7.66 -10.33 3.38
CA GLY A 62 8.21 -10.90 2.15
C GLY A 62 9.50 -10.21 1.68
N ASP A 63 10.01 -10.68 0.54
CA ASP A 63 11.23 -10.13 -0.03
C ASP A 63 11.04 -8.69 -0.50
N GLY A 64 11.99 -7.82 -0.17
CA GLY A 64 11.92 -6.41 -0.52
C GLY A 64 10.80 -5.65 0.21
N CYS A 65 10.36 -6.13 1.38
CA CYS A 65 9.33 -5.46 2.17
C CYS A 65 9.72 -4.06 2.63
N LEU A 66 8.72 -3.31 3.09
CA LEU A 66 8.87 -1.93 3.58
C LEU A 66 9.90 -1.84 4.71
N THR A 67 10.75 -0.83 4.65
CA THR A 67 11.78 -0.55 5.66
C THR A 67 11.58 0.83 6.28
N ALA A 68 12.12 1.05 7.49
CA ALA A 68 12.09 2.35 8.14
C ALA A 68 12.77 3.46 7.30
N GLN A 69 13.81 3.10 6.57
CA GLN A 69 14.50 4.04 5.66
C GLN A 69 13.59 4.45 4.49
N GLU A 70 12.88 3.50 3.90
CA GLU A 70 11.92 3.79 2.82
C GLU A 70 10.74 4.63 3.34
N ILE A 71 10.22 4.35 4.55
CA ILE A 71 9.20 5.16 5.20
C ILE A 71 9.63 6.62 5.30
N THR A 72 10.84 6.87 5.79
CA THR A 72 11.40 8.22 5.89
C THR A 72 11.51 8.87 4.52
N TYR A 73 11.97 8.13 3.52
CA TYR A 73 12.10 8.60 2.14
C TYR A 73 10.76 9.05 1.53
N LEU A 74 9.73 8.21 1.65
CA LEU A 74 8.38 8.51 1.18
C LEU A 74 7.74 9.68 1.94
N TYR A 75 7.93 9.71 3.27
CA TYR A 75 7.43 10.80 4.10
C TYR A 75 8.01 12.16 3.69
N LEU A 76 9.33 12.24 3.49
CA LEU A 76 10.00 13.46 3.04
C LEU A 76 9.55 13.89 1.63
N ALA A 77 9.13 12.96 0.81
CA ALA A 77 8.55 13.24 -0.51
C ALA A 77 7.06 13.65 -0.45
N GLY A 78 6.46 13.68 0.74
CA GLY A 78 5.05 14.00 0.92
C GLY A 78 4.10 12.88 0.50
N CYS A 79 4.60 11.65 0.36
CA CYS A 79 3.82 10.49 -0.06
C CYS A 79 3.38 9.68 1.17
N LYS A 80 2.09 9.37 1.26
CA LYS A 80 1.54 8.49 2.29
C LYS A 80 1.84 7.03 1.98
N ILE A 81 1.85 6.19 3.00
CA ILE A 81 2.09 4.75 2.85
C ILE A 81 0.78 3.99 3.05
N ALA A 82 0.44 3.12 2.10
CA ALA A 82 -0.57 2.10 2.26
C ALA A 82 0.14 0.78 2.60
N ALA A 83 0.10 0.39 3.86
CA ALA A 83 0.74 -0.83 4.34
C ALA A 83 -0.09 -2.06 3.96
N ILE A 84 0.54 -3.05 3.34
CA ILE A 84 -0.13 -4.25 2.82
C ILE A 84 0.51 -5.47 3.47
N TYR A 85 -0.30 -6.30 4.11
CA TYR A 85 0.14 -7.60 4.60
C TYR A 85 -0.15 -8.66 3.54
N VAL A 86 0.86 -9.46 3.22
CA VAL A 86 0.75 -10.57 2.28
C VAL A 86 0.61 -11.87 3.05
N PRO A 87 -0.59 -12.45 3.16
CA PRO A 87 -0.80 -13.71 3.87
C PRO A 87 -0.13 -14.88 3.15
N ASP A 88 0.32 -15.85 3.93
CA ASP A 88 0.80 -17.13 3.43
C ASP A 88 -0.15 -18.28 3.81
N GLY A 89 -0.09 -19.37 3.04
CA GLY A 89 -0.88 -20.56 3.29
C GLY A 89 -2.39 -20.41 3.02
N GLU A 90 -3.16 -21.32 3.60
CA GLU A 90 -4.61 -21.36 3.42
C GLU A 90 -5.32 -20.27 4.21
N ARG A 91 -6.30 -19.62 3.60
CA ARG A 91 -7.05 -18.48 4.12
C ARG A 91 -8.53 -18.82 4.27
N ASN A 92 -8.81 -19.82 5.09
CA ASN A 92 -10.12 -20.45 5.16
C ASN A 92 -10.79 -20.40 6.53
N THR A 93 -10.12 -19.88 7.57
CA THR A 93 -10.66 -19.82 8.92
C THR A 93 -10.59 -18.40 9.51
N GLU A 94 -11.51 -18.10 10.41
CA GLU A 94 -11.53 -16.86 11.20
C GLU A 94 -10.28 -16.75 12.08
N GLU A 95 -9.84 -17.86 12.66
CA GLU A 95 -8.62 -17.93 13.48
C GLU A 95 -7.37 -17.55 12.67
N LYS A 96 -7.22 -18.08 11.47
CA LYS A 96 -6.10 -17.71 10.58
C LYS A 96 -6.13 -16.22 10.22
N GLY A 97 -7.31 -15.67 9.96
CA GLY A 97 -7.48 -14.24 9.72
C GLY A 97 -7.02 -13.39 10.90
N ALA A 98 -7.43 -13.75 12.12
CA ALA A 98 -7.02 -13.05 13.34
C ALA A 98 -5.50 -13.18 13.62
N GLN A 99 -4.90 -14.33 13.35
CA GLN A 99 -3.45 -14.53 13.47
C GLN A 99 -2.67 -13.66 12.49
N ASP A 100 -3.13 -13.58 11.26
CA ASP A 100 -2.51 -12.75 10.22
C ASP A 100 -2.66 -11.26 10.53
N ALA A 101 -3.80 -10.82 11.06
CA ALA A 101 -3.99 -9.46 11.54
C ALA A 101 -3.01 -9.11 12.68
N ALA A 102 -2.84 -10.00 13.65
CA ALA A 102 -1.89 -9.81 14.74
C ALA A 102 -0.44 -9.74 14.24
N ALA A 103 -0.08 -10.55 13.25
CA ALA A 103 1.24 -10.51 12.62
C ALA A 103 1.45 -9.18 11.85
N ALA A 104 0.44 -8.73 11.12
CA ALA A 104 0.47 -7.45 10.40
C ALA A 104 0.64 -6.26 11.34
N LEU A 105 -0.11 -6.25 12.46
CA LEU A 105 0.00 -5.20 13.49
C LEU A 105 1.41 -5.18 14.10
N LYS A 106 1.98 -6.33 14.41
CA LYS A 106 3.33 -6.40 14.96
C LYS A 106 4.38 -5.82 13.99
N LEU A 107 4.30 -6.15 12.71
CA LEU A 107 5.19 -5.60 11.68
C LEU A 107 5.04 -4.08 11.56
N ALA A 108 3.81 -3.59 11.62
CA ALA A 108 3.54 -2.16 11.58
C ALA A 108 4.10 -1.43 12.83
N GLU A 109 3.95 -2.02 14.02
CA GLU A 109 4.53 -1.49 15.27
C GLU A 109 6.06 -1.45 15.21
N ASP A 110 6.70 -2.50 14.71
CA ASP A 110 8.16 -2.58 14.53
C ASP A 110 8.69 -1.48 13.58
N LEU A 111 7.86 -1.03 12.63
CA LEU A 111 8.13 0.06 11.70
C LEU A 111 7.66 1.44 12.20
N CYS A 112 7.11 1.52 13.41
CA CYS A 112 6.52 2.75 13.98
C CYS A 112 5.39 3.34 13.13
N ILE A 113 4.63 2.52 12.42
CA ILE A 113 3.42 2.94 11.72
C ILE A 113 2.34 3.30 12.76
N PRO A 114 1.67 4.46 12.64
CA PRO A 114 0.64 4.87 13.59
C PRO A 114 -0.48 3.84 13.72
N ARG A 115 -1.01 3.66 14.94
CA ARG A 115 -2.06 2.66 15.24
C ARG A 115 -3.40 2.94 14.57
N ASP A 116 -3.64 4.16 14.13
CA ASP A 116 -4.83 4.57 13.38
C ASP A 116 -4.67 4.43 11.86
N ALA A 117 -3.49 4.00 11.40
CA ALA A 117 -3.27 3.69 10.00
C ALA A 117 -3.94 2.35 9.64
N ALA A 118 -4.64 2.33 8.51
CA ALA A 118 -5.21 1.10 7.99
C ALA A 118 -4.10 0.18 7.42
N ILE A 119 -4.19 -1.10 7.76
CA ILE A 119 -3.35 -2.14 7.17
C ILE A 119 -4.24 -2.98 6.25
N PHE A 120 -3.88 -3.00 4.99
CA PHE A 120 -4.58 -3.79 3.97
C PHE A 120 -4.05 -5.22 3.94
N THR A 121 -4.88 -6.16 3.52
CA THR A 121 -4.42 -7.51 3.19
C THR A 121 -4.53 -7.74 1.69
N GLU A 122 -3.56 -8.42 1.13
CA GLU A 122 -3.66 -8.88 -0.24
C GLU A 122 -4.71 -9.99 -0.33
N THR A 123 -5.63 -9.89 -1.29
CA THR A 123 -6.70 -10.88 -1.50
C THR A 123 -6.44 -11.71 -2.74
N ASN A 124 -6.91 -12.96 -2.70
CA ASN A 124 -6.93 -13.86 -3.86
C ASN A 124 -8.24 -14.67 -3.85
N ASP A 125 -8.43 -15.55 -4.82
CA ASP A 125 -9.67 -16.33 -4.99
C ASP A 125 -9.83 -17.46 -3.94
N THR A 126 -8.90 -17.64 -3.02
CA THR A 126 -8.91 -18.72 -2.03
C THR A 126 -9.39 -18.30 -0.65
N GLU A 127 -9.56 -17.00 -0.41
CA GLU A 127 -10.05 -16.52 0.88
C GLU A 127 -11.52 -16.85 1.09
N THR A 128 -11.84 -17.15 2.33
CA THR A 128 -13.22 -17.30 2.78
C THR A 128 -13.70 -16.06 3.51
N THR A 129 -15.02 -15.89 3.57
CA THR A 129 -15.63 -14.82 4.40
C THR A 129 -15.21 -14.94 5.87
N ALA A 130 -15.01 -16.16 6.38
CA ALA A 130 -14.55 -16.40 7.74
C ALA A 130 -13.15 -15.79 7.97
N TYR A 131 -12.22 -16.01 7.04
CA TYR A 131 -10.88 -15.43 7.11
C TYR A 131 -10.93 -13.90 7.14
N LEU A 132 -11.67 -13.29 6.19
CA LEU A 132 -11.77 -11.83 6.11
C LEU A 132 -12.40 -11.22 7.37
N LYS A 133 -13.39 -11.91 7.96
CA LYS A 133 -13.97 -11.51 9.24
C LYS A 133 -12.96 -11.55 10.38
N GLY A 134 -12.18 -12.63 10.45
CA GLY A 134 -11.11 -12.75 11.45
C GLY A 134 -10.04 -11.67 11.31
N TYR A 135 -9.62 -11.40 10.09
CA TYR A 135 -8.64 -10.35 9.81
C TYR A 135 -9.15 -8.95 10.19
N ALA A 136 -10.40 -8.65 9.91
CA ALA A 136 -11.00 -7.34 10.23
C ALA A 136 -11.24 -7.11 11.73
N GLN A 137 -11.26 -8.17 12.54
CA GLN A 137 -11.50 -8.11 14.00
C GLN A 137 -10.22 -8.21 14.84
N GLY A 138 -9.11 -8.69 14.28
CA GLY A 138 -7.81 -8.80 14.92
C GLY A 138 -7.05 -7.49 14.84
#